data_8c1f313cf16e0991c57f9cc4792b7128
#
_entry.id   8c1f313cf16e0991c57f9cc4792b7128
#
_cell.length_a   1.000
_cell.length_b   1.000
_cell.length_c   1.000
_cell.angle_alpha   90.00
_cell.angle_beta   90.00
_cell.angle_gamma   90.00
#
_symmetry.space_group_name_H-M   'P 1'
#
loop_
_entity.id
_entity.type
_entity.pdbx_description
1 polymer ?
#
loop_
_entity_poly.entity_id
_entity_poly.type
_entity_poly.pdbx_seq_one_letter_code
_entity_poly.pdbx_strand_id
1 'polypeptide(L)'
;MTNERPENVWAATLPNGLRVRVLCKPDFQRSYAVLAACYGGADRRFRVGDTWTDTPAGVAHYLEHKLFDMPDGSDALTALCGNGASPNAFTSANMTAYYFSCTDHFEENLRTLLRFVSTPYFTDASVAKEQGIIAQEIRMGDDDPNRAVWRNLMRCLMARDGARDA
;
A
#
# COMPACT_ATOMS: atom_id res chain seq x y z
N MET A 1 -2.00 21.67 18.60
CA MET A 1 -3.06 20.76 18.08
C MET A 1 -3.23 19.68 19.11
N THR A 2 -4.34 19.70 19.86
CA THR A 2 -4.67 18.69 20.86
C THR A 2 -4.94 17.39 20.14
N ASN A 3 -4.16 16.37 20.47
CA ASN A 3 -4.24 15.01 19.92
C ASN A 3 -5.37 14.26 20.64
N GLU A 4 -6.59 14.81 20.58
CA GLU A 4 -7.78 14.17 21.14
C GLU A 4 -8.13 12.99 20.24
N ARG A 5 -7.96 11.77 20.76
CA ARG A 5 -8.48 10.58 20.10
C ARG A 5 -10.00 10.71 20.06
N PRO A 6 -10.65 10.52 18.91
CA PRO A 6 -12.11 10.50 18.88
C PRO A 6 -12.61 9.47 19.91
N GLU A 7 -13.58 9.84 20.72
CA GLU A 7 -14.10 9.07 21.87
C GLU A 7 -14.55 7.63 21.53
N ASN A 8 -14.70 7.30 20.24
CA ASN A 8 -15.23 6.03 19.75
C ASN A 8 -14.20 5.15 19.01
N VAL A 9 -12.89 5.33 19.23
CA VAL A 9 -11.86 4.49 18.61
C VAL A 9 -11.44 3.37 19.55
N TRP A 10 -11.82 2.15 19.20
CA TRP A 10 -11.23 0.97 19.81
C TRP A 10 -9.82 0.71 19.26
N ALA A 11 -8.88 0.32 20.11
CA ALA A 11 -7.49 0.12 19.77
C ALA A 11 -6.93 -1.14 20.44
N ALA A 12 -6.24 -1.97 19.67
CA ALA A 12 -5.52 -3.13 20.19
C ALA A 12 -4.20 -3.35 19.44
N THR A 13 -3.30 -4.08 20.08
CA THR A 13 -2.13 -4.68 19.45
C THR A 13 -2.24 -6.18 19.61
N LEU A 14 -2.23 -6.89 18.49
CA LEU A 14 -2.30 -8.35 18.47
C LEU A 14 -0.95 -8.99 18.89
N PRO A 15 -0.92 -10.28 19.28
CA PRO A 15 0.33 -10.94 19.70
C PRO A 15 1.44 -10.93 18.65
N ASN A 16 1.08 -10.85 17.36
CA ASN A 16 2.03 -10.74 16.25
C ASN A 16 2.52 -9.31 15.99
N GLY A 17 2.15 -8.34 16.85
CA GLY A 17 2.54 -6.94 16.71
C GLY A 17 1.63 -6.08 15.81
N LEU A 18 0.62 -6.67 15.17
CA LEU A 18 -0.32 -5.90 14.34
C LEU A 18 -1.15 -4.94 15.21
N ARG A 19 -1.07 -3.66 14.90
CA ARG A 19 -1.84 -2.61 15.56
C ARG A 19 -3.18 -2.43 14.86
N VAL A 20 -4.26 -2.65 15.58
CA VAL A 20 -5.63 -2.53 15.07
C VAL A 20 -6.30 -1.28 15.62
N ARG A 21 -7.05 -0.60 14.78
CA ARG A 21 -7.91 0.53 15.15
C ARG A 21 -9.28 0.31 14.52
N VAL A 22 -10.33 0.44 15.30
CA VAL A 22 -11.71 0.34 14.82
C VAL A 22 -12.48 1.58 15.26
N LEU A 23 -13.07 2.25 14.29
CA LEU A 23 -13.96 3.39 14.49
C LEU A 23 -15.37 2.99 14.06
N CYS A 24 -16.27 2.84 15.04
CA CYS A 24 -17.68 2.58 14.76
C CYS A 24 -18.41 3.89 14.39
N LYS A 25 -19.08 3.86 13.25
CA LYS A 25 -19.93 4.95 12.75
C LYS A 25 -21.29 4.38 12.34
N PRO A 26 -22.24 4.24 13.27
CA PRO A 26 -23.52 3.54 13.03
C PRO A 26 -24.40 4.22 11.96
N ASP A 27 -24.21 5.51 11.71
CA ASP A 27 -25.00 6.28 10.72
C ASP A 27 -24.46 6.12 9.29
N PHE A 28 -23.35 5.38 9.10
CA PHE A 28 -22.76 5.13 7.78
C PHE A 28 -23.14 3.74 7.27
N GLN A 29 -23.65 3.67 6.07
CA GLN A 29 -23.96 2.40 5.40
C GLN A 29 -22.72 1.74 4.80
N ARG A 30 -21.68 2.52 4.49
CA ARG A 30 -20.45 2.03 3.88
C ARG A 30 -19.42 1.72 4.95
N SER A 31 -18.90 0.51 4.91
CA SER A 31 -17.74 0.07 5.69
C SER A 31 -16.45 0.30 4.93
N TYR A 32 -15.36 0.53 5.66
CA TYR A 32 -14.03 0.76 5.11
C TYR A 32 -13.00 -0.03 5.91
N ALA A 33 -12.08 -0.68 5.23
CA ALA A 33 -10.93 -1.32 5.86
C ALA A 33 -9.64 -0.93 5.15
N VAL A 34 -8.58 -0.71 5.91
CA VAL A 34 -7.24 -0.44 5.40
C VAL A 34 -6.21 -1.26 6.17
N LEU A 35 -5.27 -1.85 5.44
CA LEU A 35 -4.05 -2.42 6.00
C LEU A 35 -2.87 -1.64 5.44
N ALA A 36 -2.05 -1.10 6.34
CA ALA A 36 -0.88 -0.29 5.97
C ALA A 36 0.39 -0.90 6.56
N ALA A 37 1.42 -1.01 5.73
CA ALA A 37 2.78 -1.33 6.11
C ALA A 37 3.59 -0.03 6.21
N CYS A 38 4.40 0.12 7.27
CA CYS A 38 5.36 1.22 7.40
C CYS A 38 6.60 0.94 6.53
N TYR A 39 6.37 0.83 5.22
CA TYR A 39 7.39 0.67 4.18
C TYR A 39 6.92 1.40 2.93
N GLY A 40 7.68 2.35 2.44
CA GLY A 40 7.32 3.20 1.31
C GLY A 40 8.50 3.52 0.39
N GLY A 41 8.30 4.44 -0.55
CA GLY A 41 9.28 4.75 -1.59
C GLY A 41 10.61 5.34 -1.08
N ALA A 42 10.62 5.97 0.10
CA ALA A 42 11.83 6.50 0.72
C ALA A 42 12.61 5.45 1.54
N ASP A 43 12.02 4.31 1.86
CA ASP A 43 12.64 3.25 2.67
C ASP A 43 13.58 2.36 1.83
N ARG A 44 14.59 2.97 1.24
CA ARG A 44 15.53 2.30 0.33
C ARG A 44 16.64 1.54 1.05
N ARG A 45 16.91 1.90 2.31
CA ARG A 45 17.89 1.22 3.15
C ARG A 45 17.29 0.94 4.51
N PHE A 46 17.21 -0.33 4.85
CA PHE A 46 16.64 -0.78 6.12
C PHE A 46 17.40 -2.00 6.65
N ARG A 47 17.11 -2.35 7.90
CA ARG A 47 17.76 -3.46 8.57
C ARG A 47 16.79 -4.62 8.76
N VAL A 48 17.21 -5.81 8.34
CA VAL A 48 16.50 -7.06 8.61
C VAL A 48 17.39 -7.92 9.52
N GLY A 49 16.97 -8.08 10.77
CA GLY A 49 17.82 -8.67 11.80
C GLY A 49 19.09 -7.83 11.98
N ASP A 50 20.25 -8.43 11.73
CA ASP A 50 21.56 -7.77 11.81
C ASP A 50 22.14 -7.33 10.46
N THR A 51 21.40 -7.55 9.37
CA THR A 51 21.87 -7.26 8.02
C THR A 51 21.21 -6.00 7.46
N TRP A 52 22.02 -5.08 6.93
CA TRP A 52 21.55 -3.95 6.14
C TRP A 52 21.18 -4.39 4.73
N THR A 53 20.01 -3.98 4.30
CA THR A 53 19.48 -4.26 2.95
C THR A 53 19.26 -2.94 2.23
N ASP A 54 19.84 -2.82 1.03
CA ASP A 54 19.60 -1.69 0.13
C ASP A 54 18.69 -2.16 -1.01
N THR A 55 17.65 -1.39 -1.29
CA THR A 55 16.70 -1.68 -2.39
C THR A 55 16.72 -0.57 -3.43
N PRO A 56 16.52 -0.89 -4.71
CA PRO A 56 16.33 0.11 -5.76
C PRO A 56 15.14 1.03 -5.47
N ALA A 57 15.15 2.23 -6.05
CA ALA A 57 13.98 3.11 -6.06
C ALA A 57 12.79 2.41 -6.74
N GLY A 58 11.57 2.61 -6.20
CA GLY A 58 10.35 2.05 -6.76
C GLY A 58 9.99 0.65 -6.29
N VAL A 59 10.81 -0.03 -5.47
CA VAL A 59 10.49 -1.39 -4.98
C VAL A 59 9.20 -1.42 -4.18
N ALA A 60 8.93 -0.42 -3.33
CA ALA A 60 7.69 -0.38 -2.56
C ALA A 60 6.46 -0.30 -3.47
N HIS A 61 6.49 0.55 -4.49
CA HIS A 61 5.42 0.66 -5.50
C HIS A 61 5.28 -0.62 -6.34
N TYR A 62 6.41 -1.23 -6.69
CA TYR A 62 6.41 -2.52 -7.38
C TYR A 62 5.73 -3.62 -6.55
N LEU A 63 6.02 -3.68 -5.25
CA LEU A 63 5.40 -4.64 -4.33
C LEU A 63 3.90 -4.36 -4.15
N GLU A 64 3.47 -3.09 -4.17
CA GLU A 64 2.07 -2.73 -4.14
C GLU A 64 1.29 -3.42 -5.24
N HIS A 65 1.73 -3.31 -6.49
CA HIS A 65 1.11 -3.97 -7.64
C HIS A 65 1.15 -5.50 -7.49
N LYS A 66 2.31 -6.01 -7.11
CA LYS A 66 2.60 -7.45 -7.13
C LYS A 66 1.82 -8.26 -6.10
N LEU A 67 1.46 -7.66 -4.97
CA LEU A 67 0.73 -8.39 -3.94
C LEU A 67 -0.71 -8.77 -4.34
N PHE A 68 -1.29 -8.15 -5.36
CA PHE A 68 -2.61 -8.54 -5.86
C PHE A 68 -2.63 -9.88 -6.58
N ASP A 69 -1.49 -10.35 -7.10
CA ASP A 69 -1.37 -11.67 -7.71
C ASP A 69 -1.42 -12.78 -6.65
N MET A 70 -2.31 -13.75 -6.81
CA MET A 70 -2.51 -14.85 -5.88
C MET A 70 -1.88 -16.16 -6.38
N PRO A 71 -1.46 -17.07 -5.46
CA PRO A 71 -0.84 -18.35 -5.84
C PRO A 71 -1.72 -19.27 -6.71
N ASP A 72 -3.03 -19.13 -6.62
CA ASP A 72 -4.01 -19.87 -7.41
C ASP A 72 -4.24 -19.28 -8.80
N GLY A 73 -3.51 -18.25 -9.17
CA GLY A 73 -3.62 -17.53 -10.43
C GLY A 73 -4.78 -16.53 -10.48
N SER A 74 -5.50 -16.35 -9.38
CA SER A 74 -6.52 -15.31 -9.25
C SER A 74 -5.89 -13.94 -8.98
N ASP A 75 -6.70 -12.90 -9.15
CA ASP A 75 -6.36 -11.52 -8.83
C ASP A 75 -7.25 -11.03 -7.68
N ALA A 76 -6.61 -10.51 -6.63
CA ALA A 76 -7.32 -10.09 -5.42
C ALA A 76 -8.24 -8.87 -5.64
N LEU A 77 -7.90 -7.96 -6.59
CA LEU A 77 -8.77 -6.85 -6.98
C LEU A 77 -10.06 -7.38 -7.58
N THR A 78 -9.95 -8.35 -8.51
CA THR A 78 -11.11 -9.00 -9.16
C THR A 78 -11.97 -9.70 -8.12
N ALA A 79 -11.38 -10.40 -7.17
CA ALA A 79 -12.12 -11.08 -6.09
C ALA A 79 -12.90 -10.09 -5.20
N LEU A 80 -12.26 -8.99 -4.79
CA LEU A 80 -12.90 -7.94 -3.99
C LEU A 80 -14.03 -7.24 -4.77
N CYS A 81 -13.80 -6.90 -6.04
CA CYS A 81 -14.84 -6.30 -6.90
C CYS A 81 -16.03 -7.26 -7.08
N GLY A 82 -15.78 -8.56 -7.27
CA GLY A 82 -16.81 -9.60 -7.38
C GLY A 82 -17.68 -9.70 -6.13
N ASN A 83 -17.14 -9.38 -4.96
CA ASN A 83 -17.87 -9.30 -3.69
C ASN A 83 -18.44 -7.89 -3.38
N GLY A 84 -18.59 -7.04 -4.39
CA GLY A 84 -19.21 -5.71 -4.23
C GLY A 84 -18.35 -4.69 -3.49
N ALA A 85 -17.04 -4.95 -3.31
CA ALA A 85 -16.13 -3.96 -2.76
C ALA A 85 -15.54 -3.04 -3.84
N SER A 86 -15.10 -1.87 -3.42
CA SER A 86 -14.27 -0.95 -4.19
C SER A 86 -12.85 -0.95 -3.60
N PRO A 87 -11.97 -1.83 -4.07
CA PRO A 87 -10.59 -1.93 -3.58
C PRO A 87 -9.70 -0.86 -4.21
N ASN A 88 -8.63 -0.50 -3.50
CA ASN A 88 -7.54 0.29 -4.04
C ASN A 88 -6.27 0.10 -3.19
N ALA A 89 -5.14 0.63 -3.66
CA ALA A 89 -3.89 0.69 -2.94
C ALA A 89 -3.15 1.99 -3.25
N PHE A 90 -2.18 2.33 -2.44
CA PHE A 90 -1.23 3.41 -2.76
C PHE A 90 0.10 3.20 -2.03
N THR A 91 1.15 3.68 -2.64
CA THR A 91 2.48 3.82 -2.04
C THR A 91 2.83 5.29 -1.88
N SER A 92 3.20 5.68 -0.67
CA SER A 92 3.75 6.99 -0.34
C SER A 92 5.24 6.89 0.01
N ALA A 93 5.85 7.99 0.47
CA ALA A 93 7.25 7.98 0.88
C ALA A 93 7.54 7.01 2.04
N ASN A 94 6.62 6.82 2.98
CA ASN A 94 6.84 6.10 4.23
C ASN A 94 5.83 4.98 4.52
N MET A 95 4.93 4.69 3.60
CA MET A 95 3.97 3.60 3.76
C MET A 95 3.44 3.08 2.42
N THR A 96 3.03 1.82 2.42
CA THR A 96 2.17 1.20 1.40
C THR A 96 0.89 0.75 2.06
N ALA A 97 -0.25 1.07 1.47
CA ALA A 97 -1.55 0.76 2.02
C ALA A 97 -2.46 0.10 1.00
N TYR A 98 -3.21 -0.90 1.44
CA TYR A 98 -4.23 -1.62 0.70
C TYR A 98 -5.55 -1.44 1.40
N TYR A 99 -6.60 -1.10 0.68
CA TYR A 99 -7.88 -0.80 1.30
C TYR A 99 -9.06 -1.15 0.39
N PHE A 100 -10.21 -1.25 0.99
CA PHE A 100 -11.48 -1.33 0.26
C PHE A 100 -12.58 -0.60 1.02
N SER A 101 -13.64 -0.26 0.29
CA SER A 101 -14.93 0.11 0.86
C SER A 101 -16.01 -0.78 0.29
N CYS A 102 -17.02 -1.11 1.10
CA CYS A 102 -18.16 -1.91 0.69
C CYS A 102 -19.41 -1.54 1.49
N THR A 103 -20.58 -1.93 1.00
CA THR A 103 -21.85 -1.82 1.73
C THR A 103 -22.29 -3.17 2.30
N ASP A 104 -21.74 -4.27 1.79
CA ASP A 104 -22.06 -5.63 2.16
C ASP A 104 -20.80 -6.52 2.15
N HIS A 105 -20.89 -7.74 2.63
CA HIS A 105 -19.80 -8.74 2.64
C HIS A 105 -18.48 -8.25 3.27
N PHE A 106 -18.56 -7.40 4.30
CA PHE A 106 -17.36 -6.78 4.90
C PHE A 106 -16.35 -7.80 5.42
N GLU A 107 -16.80 -8.84 6.12
CA GLU A 107 -15.90 -9.85 6.69
C GLU A 107 -15.17 -10.66 5.61
N GLU A 108 -15.86 -11.04 4.54
CA GLU A 108 -15.28 -11.80 3.42
C GLU A 108 -14.24 -10.95 2.68
N ASN A 109 -14.57 -9.68 2.43
CA ASN A 109 -13.66 -8.72 1.84
C ASN A 109 -12.45 -8.45 2.74
N LEU A 110 -12.64 -8.35 4.06
CA LEU A 110 -11.54 -8.20 5.01
C LEU A 110 -10.63 -9.44 5.03
N ARG A 111 -11.19 -10.65 4.99
CA ARG A 111 -10.40 -11.89 4.89
C ARG A 111 -9.58 -11.92 3.60
N THR A 112 -10.16 -11.50 2.48
CA THR A 112 -9.47 -11.40 1.20
C THR A 112 -8.32 -10.40 1.29
N LEU A 113 -8.55 -9.19 1.85
CA LEU A 113 -7.51 -8.18 2.07
C LEU A 113 -6.35 -8.73 2.90
N LEU A 114 -6.65 -9.33 4.06
CA LEU A 114 -5.62 -9.88 4.94
C LEU A 114 -4.86 -11.04 4.29
N ARG A 115 -5.54 -11.89 3.52
CA ARG A 115 -4.95 -13.03 2.82
C ARG A 115 -3.93 -12.58 1.77
N PHE A 116 -4.31 -11.70 0.84
CA PHE A 116 -3.40 -11.36 -0.25
C PHE A 116 -2.20 -10.55 0.23
N VAL A 117 -2.36 -9.65 1.19
CA VAL A 117 -1.23 -8.87 1.74
C VAL A 117 -0.26 -9.76 2.54
N SER A 118 -0.73 -10.86 3.13
CA SER A 118 0.10 -11.79 3.91
C SER A 118 0.61 -13.00 3.15
N THR A 119 0.26 -13.15 1.86
CA THR A 119 0.64 -14.31 1.04
C THR A 119 1.27 -13.85 -0.27
N PRO A 120 2.47 -13.26 -0.22
CA PRO A 120 3.15 -12.78 -1.42
C PRO A 120 3.44 -13.92 -2.38
N TYR A 121 3.18 -13.70 -3.68
CA TYR A 121 3.40 -14.69 -4.72
C TYR A 121 4.19 -14.06 -5.88
N PHE A 122 5.34 -14.64 -6.18
CA PHE A 122 6.25 -14.17 -7.22
C PHE A 122 6.66 -15.31 -8.13
N THR A 123 6.56 -15.10 -9.43
CA THR A 123 7.15 -15.93 -10.48
C THR A 123 7.92 -15.04 -11.44
N ASP A 124 8.93 -15.56 -12.11
CA ASP A 124 9.72 -14.79 -13.08
C ASP A 124 8.81 -14.16 -14.16
N ALA A 125 7.83 -14.91 -14.64
CA ALA A 125 6.88 -14.44 -15.63
C ALA A 125 6.00 -13.28 -15.12
N SER A 126 5.49 -13.40 -13.88
CA SER A 126 4.64 -12.35 -13.28
C SER A 126 5.45 -11.11 -12.93
N VAL A 127 6.70 -11.29 -12.52
CA VAL A 127 7.65 -10.19 -12.27
C VAL A 127 7.95 -9.44 -13.57
N ALA A 128 8.29 -10.14 -14.65
CA ALA A 128 8.56 -9.51 -15.95
C ALA A 128 7.36 -8.76 -16.52
N LYS A 129 6.15 -9.32 -16.37
CA LYS A 129 4.89 -8.67 -16.79
C LYS A 129 4.71 -7.33 -16.06
N GLU A 130 4.86 -7.33 -14.73
CA GLU A 130 4.63 -6.14 -13.91
C GLU A 130 5.66 -5.05 -14.17
N GLN A 131 6.91 -5.41 -14.44
CA GLN A 131 7.93 -4.45 -14.85
C GLN A 131 7.51 -3.65 -16.10
N GLY A 132 6.86 -4.30 -17.06
CA GLY A 132 6.33 -3.63 -18.25
C GLY A 132 5.23 -2.62 -17.94
N ILE A 133 4.32 -2.97 -17.04
CA ILE A 133 3.22 -2.11 -16.60
C ILE A 133 3.75 -0.86 -15.89
N ILE A 134 4.61 -1.05 -14.90
CA ILE A 134 5.21 0.05 -14.13
C ILE A 134 6.08 0.95 -15.01
N ALA A 135 6.84 0.38 -15.94
CA ALA A 135 7.59 1.19 -16.90
C ALA A 135 6.70 2.09 -17.78
N GLN A 136 5.48 1.64 -18.08
CA GLN A 136 4.49 2.46 -18.77
C GLN A 136 3.92 3.56 -17.87
N GLU A 137 3.61 3.25 -16.61
CA GLU A 137 3.14 4.25 -15.64
C GLU A 137 4.18 5.34 -15.35
N ILE A 138 5.45 4.98 -15.28
CA ILE A 138 6.54 5.96 -15.13
C ILE A 138 6.54 6.91 -16.31
N ARG A 139 6.47 6.40 -17.55
CA ARG A 139 6.40 7.24 -18.76
C ARG A 139 5.20 8.18 -18.74
N MET A 140 4.01 7.67 -18.38
CA MET A 140 2.81 8.50 -18.23
C MET A 140 2.98 9.58 -17.16
N GLY A 141 3.66 9.25 -16.06
CA GLY A 141 3.97 10.20 -14.99
C GLY A 141 5.00 11.26 -15.37
N ASP A 142 5.91 10.96 -16.30
CA ASP A 142 6.88 11.93 -16.81
C ASP A 142 6.23 12.97 -17.73
N ASP A 143 5.13 12.60 -18.39
CA ASP A 143 4.34 13.49 -19.25
C ASP A 143 3.39 14.41 -18.43
N ASP A 144 3.22 14.19 -17.12
CA ASP A 144 2.38 15.01 -16.24
C ASP A 144 3.17 16.21 -15.67
N PRO A 145 2.84 17.46 -16.08
CA PRO A 145 3.54 18.65 -15.58
C PRO A 145 3.37 18.87 -14.07
N ASN A 146 2.26 18.47 -13.45
CA ASN A 146 2.06 18.59 -12.01
C ASN A 146 2.98 17.63 -11.25
N ARG A 147 3.15 16.41 -11.74
CA ARG A 147 4.15 15.46 -11.20
C ARG A 147 5.58 15.99 -11.34
N ALA A 148 5.91 16.61 -12.47
CA ALA A 148 7.22 17.22 -12.68
C ALA A 148 7.50 18.36 -11.68
N VAL A 149 6.52 19.24 -11.45
CA VAL A 149 6.61 20.33 -10.46
C VAL A 149 6.81 19.77 -9.06
N TRP A 150 5.98 18.78 -8.64
CA TRP A 150 6.11 18.16 -7.33
C TRP A 150 7.46 17.48 -7.12
N ARG A 151 7.90 16.69 -8.08
CA ARG A 151 9.21 16.01 -8.05
C ARG A 151 10.38 17.00 -7.90
N ASN A 152 10.35 18.08 -8.68
CA ASN A 152 11.38 19.12 -8.61
C ASN A 152 11.36 19.87 -7.27
N LEU A 153 10.16 20.18 -6.74
CA LEU A 153 10.00 20.76 -5.41
C LEU A 153 10.62 19.87 -4.32
N MET A 154 10.27 18.58 -4.33
CA MET A 154 10.81 17.62 -3.36
C MET A 154 12.33 17.48 -3.48
N ARG A 155 12.88 17.44 -4.69
CA ARG A 155 14.33 17.45 -4.90
C ARG A 155 15.01 18.66 -4.28
N CYS A 156 14.44 19.85 -4.46
CA CYS A 156 14.99 21.07 -3.88
C CYS A 156 14.90 21.07 -2.34
N LEU A 157 13.78 20.63 -1.77
CA LEU A 157 13.58 20.59 -0.32
C LEU A 157 14.46 19.53 0.35
N MET A 158 14.60 18.36 -0.26
CA MET A 158 15.32 17.20 0.30
C MET A 158 16.79 17.13 -0.13
N ALA A 159 17.30 18.12 -0.86
CA ALA A 159 18.66 18.12 -1.38
C ALA A 159 19.74 18.02 -0.29
N ARG A 160 19.41 18.41 0.96
CA ARG A 160 20.32 18.35 2.11
C ARG A 160 20.28 17.01 2.87
N ASP A 161 19.20 16.23 2.74
CA ASP A 161 18.94 15.04 3.58
C ASP A 161 19.18 13.70 2.86
N GLY A 162 19.76 13.70 1.67
CA GLY A 162 20.10 12.46 0.94
C GLY A 162 18.89 11.71 0.35
N ALA A 163 17.66 12.17 0.54
CA ALA A 163 16.45 11.60 -0.04
C ALA A 163 16.26 12.06 -1.50
N ARG A 164 17.29 11.84 -2.34
CA ARG A 164 17.36 12.41 -3.69
C ARG A 164 16.46 11.78 -4.73
N ASP A 165 15.86 10.61 -4.45
CA ASP A 165 15.14 9.81 -5.46
C ASP A 165 13.96 9.04 -4.84
N ALA A 166 13.12 9.69 -4.06
CA ALA A 166 11.85 9.10 -3.62
C ALA A 166 10.74 9.35 -4.63
#